data_6b415c6e5d1c41735dd74c826eae0407
#
_entry.id   6b415c6e5d1c41735dd74c826eae0407
#
_cell.length_a   1.000
_cell.length_b   1.000
_cell.length_c   1.000
_cell.angle_alpha   90.00
_cell.angle_beta   90.00
_cell.angle_gamma   90.00
#
_symmetry.space_group_name_H-M   'P 1'
#
loop_
_entity.id
_entity.type
_entity.pdbx_description
1 polymer ?
#
loop_
_entity_poly.entity_id
_entity_poly.type
_entity_poly.pdbx_seq_one_letter_code
_entity_poly.pdbx_strand_id
1 'polypeptide(L)'
;MNNRARMVSFFGESLFVTLSAAVLIILFAGALLAPILAPVGPEVLDLAGGLEPPSISHPLGQDKLGRDVLSGILYGGRVSLLVGVVVVGISLIIGSAVGFVSGYLGGWVDELFMRVVDILLAFPGIALAGVLGPSLGNVIFALSILGWVGFARLTRGEVLALKEREFVKAAVVVGAGPVRIALKHILPNLIGPLGVQATFSVAATILAESSLSFLGLGPQEVPTWGAILSQGVDYLLFAPHLAFFPGLAIMLTVLGINVLGDELRLRFDPLGRRGERGR
;
A
#
# COMPACT_ATOMS: atom_id res chain seq x y z
N MET A 1 9.83 31.92 17.92
CA MET A 1 10.49 30.72 17.38
C MET A 1 11.34 31.11 16.19
N ASN A 2 12.62 30.80 16.23
CA ASN A 2 13.68 31.41 15.42
C ASN A 2 13.55 31.03 13.93
N ASN A 3 13.70 31.96 12.98
CA ASN A 3 13.64 31.70 11.51
C ASN A 3 14.62 30.59 11.06
N ARG A 4 15.72 30.38 11.77
CA ARG A 4 16.65 29.28 11.53
C ARG A 4 16.05 27.89 11.83
N ALA A 5 15.24 27.75 12.89
CA ALA A 5 14.58 26.48 13.22
C ALA A 5 13.50 26.12 12.19
N ARG A 6 12.76 27.10 11.66
CA ARG A 6 11.78 26.88 10.56
C ARG A 6 12.45 26.50 9.23
N MET A 7 13.59 27.09 8.92
CA MET A 7 14.34 26.79 7.70
C MET A 7 14.94 25.38 7.76
N VAL A 8 15.49 24.98 8.91
CA VAL A 8 16.06 23.64 9.13
C VAL A 8 14.98 22.56 9.08
N SER A 9 13.78 22.79 9.63
CA SER A 9 12.67 21.83 9.54
C SER A 9 12.17 21.68 8.10
N PHE A 10 12.02 22.77 7.35
CA PHE A 10 11.59 22.74 5.95
C PHE A 10 12.59 22.03 5.03
N PHE A 11 13.88 22.26 5.21
CA PHE A 11 14.94 21.54 4.48
C PHE A 11 15.02 20.07 4.90
N GLY A 12 14.85 19.76 6.18
CA GLY A 12 14.82 18.38 6.69
C GLY A 12 13.65 17.58 6.14
N GLU A 13 12.45 18.15 6.13
CA GLU A 13 11.24 17.51 5.58
C GLU A 13 11.38 17.28 4.08
N SER A 14 11.86 18.27 3.30
CA SER A 14 12.08 18.10 1.85
C SER A 14 13.15 17.06 1.53
N LEU A 15 14.22 16.96 2.32
CA LEU A 15 15.28 15.97 2.16
C LEU A 15 14.75 14.57 2.45
N PHE A 16 13.98 14.42 3.52
CA PHE A 16 13.42 13.11 3.92
C PHE A 16 12.43 12.57 2.86
N VAL A 17 11.57 13.44 2.33
CA VAL A 17 10.66 13.10 1.23
C VAL A 17 11.44 12.71 -0.03
N THR A 18 12.48 13.47 -0.37
CA THR A 18 13.32 13.18 -1.56
C THR A 18 14.05 11.85 -1.42
N LEU A 19 14.63 11.57 -0.25
CA LEU A 19 15.30 10.30 0.04
C LEU A 19 14.31 9.13 -0.03
N SER A 20 13.12 9.29 0.55
CA SER A 20 12.06 8.27 0.51
C SER A 20 11.61 7.98 -0.93
N ALA A 21 11.43 9.03 -1.73
CA ALA A 21 11.10 8.88 -3.14
C ALA A 21 12.22 8.17 -3.92
N ALA A 22 13.48 8.53 -3.68
CA ALA A 22 14.63 7.89 -4.33
C ALA A 22 14.72 6.39 -3.97
N VAL A 23 14.57 6.05 -2.69
CA VAL A 23 14.55 4.65 -2.23
C VAL A 23 13.41 3.86 -2.90
N LEU A 24 12.21 4.41 -2.95
CA LEU A 24 11.08 3.76 -3.63
C LEU A 24 11.36 3.58 -5.12
N ILE A 25 11.90 4.59 -5.80
CA ILE A 25 12.26 4.48 -7.22
C ILE A 25 13.28 3.36 -7.43
N ILE A 26 14.29 3.25 -6.56
CA ILE A 26 15.30 2.18 -6.64
C ILE A 26 14.65 0.81 -6.45
N LEU A 27 13.78 0.64 -5.44
CA LEU A 27 13.11 -0.63 -5.16
C LEU A 27 12.14 -1.02 -6.29
N PHE A 28 11.34 -0.08 -6.81
CA PHE A 28 10.44 -0.33 -7.93
C PHE A 28 11.20 -0.62 -9.23
N ALA A 29 12.23 0.16 -9.53
CA ALA A 29 13.08 -0.07 -10.69
C ALA A 29 13.83 -1.39 -10.59
N GLY A 30 14.38 -1.73 -9.41
CA GLY A 30 15.02 -3.01 -9.13
C GLY A 30 14.06 -4.18 -9.35
N ALA A 31 12.85 -4.09 -8.84
CA ALA A 31 11.82 -5.09 -9.05
C ALA A 31 11.42 -5.21 -10.53
N LEU A 32 11.22 -4.09 -11.23
CA LEU A 32 10.85 -4.09 -12.65
C LEU A 32 11.97 -4.68 -13.51
N LEU A 33 13.21 -4.29 -13.24
CA LEU A 33 14.40 -4.72 -13.97
C LEU A 33 15.01 -6.02 -13.40
N ALA A 34 14.31 -6.74 -12.53
CA ALA A 34 14.79 -7.99 -11.94
C ALA A 34 15.36 -8.98 -12.95
N PRO A 35 14.77 -9.22 -14.15
CA PRO A 35 15.34 -10.14 -15.13
C PRO A 35 16.73 -9.73 -15.68
N ILE A 36 17.10 -8.47 -15.52
CA ILE A 36 18.38 -7.91 -16.00
C ILE A 36 19.37 -7.75 -14.85
N LEU A 37 18.90 -7.37 -13.68
CA LEU A 37 19.73 -7.03 -12.52
C LEU A 37 20.03 -8.24 -11.61
N ALA A 38 19.21 -9.29 -11.68
CA ALA A 38 19.43 -10.49 -10.88
C ALA A 38 20.67 -11.25 -11.39
N PRO A 39 21.61 -11.60 -10.52
CA PRO A 39 22.81 -12.36 -10.91
C PRO A 39 22.47 -13.70 -11.55
N VAL A 40 21.44 -14.38 -10.99
CA VAL A 40 20.92 -15.68 -11.45
C VAL A 40 19.39 -15.71 -11.33
N GLY A 41 18.74 -16.69 -11.97
CA GLY A 41 17.30 -16.88 -11.77
C GLY A 41 16.96 -17.19 -10.31
N PRO A 42 15.79 -16.76 -9.80
CA PRO A 42 15.44 -16.94 -8.39
C PRO A 42 15.20 -18.42 -7.99
N GLU A 43 15.13 -19.31 -8.98
CA GLU A 43 14.90 -20.76 -8.78
C GLU A 43 16.18 -21.59 -8.95
N VAL A 44 17.30 -20.97 -9.32
CA VAL A 44 18.58 -21.66 -9.48
C VAL A 44 19.07 -22.11 -8.12
N LEU A 45 19.34 -23.40 -7.97
CA LEU A 45 19.80 -24.04 -6.75
C LEU A 45 21.31 -24.29 -6.82
N ASP A 46 22.03 -23.91 -5.78
CA ASP A 46 23.42 -24.27 -5.56
C ASP A 46 23.56 -24.87 -4.15
N LEU A 47 23.28 -26.17 -4.04
CA LEU A 47 23.28 -26.86 -2.75
C LEU A 47 24.66 -26.85 -2.05
N ALA A 48 25.74 -26.59 -2.79
CA ALA A 48 27.09 -26.47 -2.19
C ALA A 48 27.28 -25.13 -1.49
N GLY A 49 26.60 -24.06 -1.97
CA GLY A 49 26.66 -22.70 -1.42
C GLY A 49 25.58 -22.39 -0.39
N GLY A 50 24.93 -23.42 0.17
CA GLY A 50 23.82 -23.19 1.12
C GLY A 50 24.23 -22.38 2.36
N LEU A 51 23.49 -21.29 2.67
CA LEU A 51 23.72 -20.33 3.78
C LEU A 51 25.01 -19.52 3.67
N GLU A 52 25.63 -19.43 2.49
CA GLU A 52 26.83 -18.61 2.31
C GLU A 52 26.55 -17.13 2.56
N PRO A 53 27.47 -16.44 3.26
CA PRO A 53 27.35 -15.01 3.53
C PRO A 53 27.52 -14.18 2.25
N PRO A 54 27.17 -12.87 2.28
CA PRO A 54 27.39 -11.96 1.16
C PRO A 54 28.81 -12.05 0.57
N SER A 55 28.87 -12.18 -0.76
CA SER A 55 30.11 -12.32 -1.53
C SER A 55 30.03 -11.52 -2.85
N ILE A 56 31.10 -11.48 -3.64
CA ILE A 56 31.09 -10.76 -4.94
C ILE A 56 30.13 -11.44 -5.94
N SER A 57 30.04 -12.77 -5.93
CA SER A 57 29.13 -13.54 -6.78
C SER A 57 27.70 -13.50 -6.30
N HIS A 58 27.49 -13.42 -4.98
CA HIS A 58 26.19 -13.35 -4.32
C HIS A 58 26.13 -12.16 -3.35
N PRO A 59 25.82 -10.94 -3.84
CA PRO A 59 25.99 -9.70 -3.07
C PRO A 59 25.22 -9.66 -1.74
N LEU A 60 24.09 -10.36 -1.65
CA LEU A 60 23.30 -10.48 -0.42
C LEU A 60 23.35 -11.88 0.22
N GLY A 61 24.26 -12.76 -0.27
CA GLY A 61 24.41 -14.14 0.20
C GLY A 61 23.42 -15.11 -0.47
N GLN A 62 23.42 -16.33 0.06
CA GLN A 62 22.59 -17.42 -0.44
C GLN A 62 21.70 -18.00 0.67
N ASP A 63 20.51 -18.49 0.29
CA ASP A 63 19.56 -19.14 1.20
C ASP A 63 19.99 -20.61 1.52
N LYS A 64 19.16 -21.33 2.27
CA LYS A 64 19.41 -22.73 2.65
C LYS A 64 19.53 -23.70 1.47
N LEU A 65 19.01 -23.33 0.31
CA LEU A 65 19.06 -24.11 -0.92
C LEU A 65 20.09 -23.57 -1.91
N GLY A 66 20.91 -22.59 -1.48
CA GLY A 66 21.89 -21.92 -2.32
C GLY A 66 21.29 -20.96 -3.35
N ARG A 67 20.02 -20.52 -3.17
CA ARG A 67 19.44 -19.49 -4.04
C ARG A 67 20.00 -18.14 -3.70
N ASP A 68 20.22 -17.32 -4.71
CA ASP A 68 20.71 -15.95 -4.53
C ASP A 68 19.66 -15.04 -3.88
N VAL A 69 19.99 -14.47 -2.72
CA VAL A 69 19.08 -13.61 -1.93
C VAL A 69 18.76 -12.31 -2.66
N LEU A 70 19.71 -11.72 -3.40
CA LEU A 70 19.46 -10.50 -4.19
C LEU A 70 18.42 -10.78 -5.28
N SER A 71 18.59 -11.87 -6.02
CA SER A 71 17.60 -12.32 -7.03
C SER A 71 16.22 -12.54 -6.39
N GLY A 72 16.19 -13.21 -5.24
CA GLY A 72 14.96 -13.41 -4.48
C GLY A 72 14.27 -12.09 -4.09
N ILE A 73 15.02 -11.09 -3.64
CA ILE A 73 14.47 -9.77 -3.27
C ILE A 73 13.97 -9.00 -4.50
N LEU A 74 14.70 -9.02 -5.61
CA LEU A 74 14.29 -8.34 -6.84
C LEU A 74 13.01 -8.96 -7.43
N TYR A 75 12.96 -10.28 -7.57
CA TYR A 75 11.78 -10.97 -8.08
C TYR A 75 10.62 -10.96 -7.07
N GLY A 76 10.90 -11.15 -5.78
CA GLY A 76 9.90 -11.05 -4.72
C GLY A 76 9.27 -9.67 -4.64
N GLY A 77 10.06 -8.62 -4.88
CA GLY A 77 9.58 -7.26 -4.96
C GLY A 77 8.54 -7.05 -6.06
N ARG A 78 8.69 -7.71 -7.23
CA ARG A 78 7.67 -7.64 -8.29
C ARG A 78 6.31 -8.12 -7.81
N VAL A 79 6.29 -9.22 -7.06
CA VAL A 79 5.06 -9.83 -6.57
C VAL A 79 4.46 -8.99 -5.44
N SER A 80 5.23 -8.65 -4.41
CA SER A 80 4.75 -7.88 -3.27
C SER A 80 4.25 -6.48 -3.67
N LEU A 81 4.95 -5.78 -4.58
CA LEU A 81 4.52 -4.48 -5.09
C LEU A 81 3.30 -4.59 -6.00
N LEU A 82 3.23 -5.62 -6.86
CA LEU A 82 2.05 -5.86 -7.71
C LEU A 82 0.81 -6.12 -6.87
N VAL A 83 0.91 -6.96 -5.84
CA VAL A 83 -0.22 -7.19 -4.91
C VAL A 83 -0.68 -5.88 -4.28
N GLY A 84 0.26 -5.06 -3.78
CA GLY A 84 -0.08 -3.75 -3.20
C GLY A 84 -0.89 -2.88 -4.15
N VAL A 85 -0.43 -2.73 -5.39
CA VAL A 85 -1.08 -1.86 -6.39
C VAL A 85 -2.42 -2.44 -6.86
N VAL A 86 -2.47 -3.74 -7.18
CA VAL A 86 -3.68 -4.39 -7.71
C VAL A 86 -4.80 -4.42 -6.66
N VAL A 87 -4.50 -4.84 -5.44
CA VAL A 87 -5.48 -4.88 -4.34
C VAL A 87 -6.05 -3.50 -4.05
N VAL A 88 -5.18 -2.48 -3.96
CA VAL A 88 -5.63 -1.12 -3.69
C VAL A 88 -6.40 -0.54 -4.88
N GLY A 89 -5.99 -0.84 -6.12
CA GLY A 89 -6.73 -0.45 -7.32
C GLY A 89 -8.16 -0.99 -7.33
N ILE A 90 -8.32 -2.29 -7.07
CA ILE A 90 -9.64 -2.94 -6.96
C ILE A 90 -10.45 -2.32 -5.81
N SER A 91 -9.83 -2.20 -4.64
CA SER A 91 -10.46 -1.67 -3.42
C SER A 91 -10.91 -0.21 -3.59
N LEU A 92 -10.10 0.61 -4.22
CA LEU A 92 -10.40 2.01 -4.53
C LEU A 92 -11.61 2.11 -5.47
N ILE A 93 -11.64 1.33 -6.56
CA ILE A 93 -12.74 1.39 -7.54
C ILE A 93 -14.04 0.94 -6.90
N ILE A 94 -14.06 -0.25 -6.28
CA ILE A 94 -15.27 -0.81 -5.68
C ILE A 94 -15.73 0.05 -4.50
N GLY A 95 -14.82 0.36 -3.58
CA GLY A 95 -15.13 1.10 -2.37
C GLY A 95 -15.62 2.51 -2.65
N SER A 96 -14.95 3.26 -3.56
CA SER A 96 -15.41 4.59 -3.91
C SER A 96 -16.75 4.58 -4.64
N ALA A 97 -17.01 3.60 -5.50
CA ALA A 97 -18.33 3.48 -6.16
C ALA A 97 -19.44 3.20 -5.14
N VAL A 98 -19.24 2.22 -4.26
CA VAL A 98 -20.21 1.87 -3.21
C VAL A 98 -20.42 3.04 -2.24
N GLY A 99 -19.33 3.62 -1.74
CA GLY A 99 -19.41 4.75 -0.81
C GLY A 99 -20.04 6.00 -1.43
N PHE A 100 -19.77 6.25 -2.73
CA PHE A 100 -20.39 7.35 -3.44
C PHE A 100 -21.90 7.15 -3.59
N VAL A 101 -22.35 5.98 -4.05
CA VAL A 101 -23.77 5.65 -4.19
C VAL A 101 -24.50 5.72 -2.86
N SER A 102 -23.91 5.12 -1.82
CA SER A 102 -24.40 5.12 -0.45
C SER A 102 -24.59 6.54 0.09
N GLY A 103 -23.52 7.37 0.09
CA GLY A 103 -23.57 8.74 0.59
C GLY A 103 -24.42 9.69 -0.25
N TYR A 104 -24.49 9.47 -1.58
CA TYR A 104 -25.24 10.34 -2.47
C TYR A 104 -26.75 10.10 -2.40
N LEU A 105 -27.18 8.83 -2.48
CA LEU A 105 -28.60 8.46 -2.46
C LEU A 105 -29.15 8.48 -1.02
N GLY A 106 -28.40 8.02 -0.04
CA GLY A 106 -28.85 7.95 1.35
C GLY A 106 -29.98 6.93 1.57
N GLY A 107 -30.70 7.10 2.69
CA GLY A 107 -31.87 6.28 3.02
C GLY A 107 -31.57 4.78 3.09
N TRP A 108 -32.47 3.94 2.59
CA TRP A 108 -32.33 2.48 2.65
C TRP A 108 -31.13 1.92 1.87
N VAL A 109 -30.71 2.61 0.79
CA VAL A 109 -29.53 2.24 -0.02
C VAL A 109 -28.27 2.36 0.83
N ASP A 110 -28.15 3.46 1.56
CA ASP A 110 -27.04 3.69 2.50
C ASP A 110 -27.05 2.63 3.61
N GLU A 111 -28.19 2.38 4.21
CA GLU A 111 -28.31 1.38 5.28
C GLU A 111 -27.90 -0.02 4.80
N LEU A 112 -28.35 -0.44 3.62
CA LEU A 112 -28.02 -1.74 3.04
C LEU A 112 -26.52 -1.90 2.83
N PHE A 113 -25.86 -0.93 2.16
CA PHE A 113 -24.43 -1.01 1.91
C PHE A 113 -23.60 -0.96 3.21
N MET A 114 -23.98 -0.13 4.16
CA MET A 114 -23.28 -0.06 5.43
C MET A 114 -23.46 -1.33 6.27
N ARG A 115 -24.58 -2.04 6.18
CA ARG A 115 -24.74 -3.37 6.79
C ARG A 115 -23.78 -4.40 6.20
N VAL A 116 -23.62 -4.40 4.87
CA VAL A 116 -22.63 -5.28 4.22
C VAL A 116 -21.22 -4.95 4.69
N VAL A 117 -20.87 -3.66 4.75
CA VAL A 117 -19.58 -3.18 5.25
C VAL A 117 -19.34 -3.65 6.70
N ASP A 118 -20.35 -3.54 7.57
CA ASP A 118 -20.23 -3.94 8.97
C ASP A 118 -20.06 -5.46 9.12
N ILE A 119 -20.76 -6.25 8.32
CA ILE A 119 -20.59 -7.72 8.27
C ILE A 119 -19.15 -8.08 7.85
N LEU A 120 -18.61 -7.44 6.81
CA LEU A 120 -17.25 -7.72 6.34
C LEU A 120 -16.18 -7.34 7.38
N LEU A 121 -16.39 -6.29 8.15
CA LEU A 121 -15.45 -5.91 9.22
C LEU A 121 -15.45 -6.89 10.41
N ALA A 122 -16.50 -7.68 10.59
CA ALA A 122 -16.53 -8.72 11.59
C ALA A 122 -15.68 -9.95 11.21
N PHE A 123 -15.32 -10.10 9.92
CA PHE A 123 -14.51 -11.22 9.46
C PHE A 123 -13.02 -10.99 9.65
N PRO A 124 -12.29 -11.93 10.25
CA PRO A 124 -10.83 -11.87 10.34
C PRO A 124 -10.20 -12.16 8.98
N GLY A 125 -9.53 -11.15 8.38
CA GLY A 125 -8.95 -11.26 7.03
C GLY A 125 -7.95 -12.41 6.86
N ILE A 126 -7.15 -12.68 7.89
CA ILE A 126 -6.19 -13.79 7.89
C ILE A 126 -6.89 -15.15 7.75
N ALA A 127 -8.05 -15.33 8.41
CA ALA A 127 -8.80 -16.56 8.32
C ALA A 127 -9.34 -16.80 6.90
N LEU A 128 -9.76 -15.74 6.19
CA LEU A 128 -10.22 -15.84 4.81
C LEU A 128 -9.10 -16.32 3.88
N ALA A 129 -7.89 -15.76 4.01
CA ALA A 129 -6.73 -16.20 3.22
C ALA A 129 -6.38 -17.68 3.51
N GLY A 130 -6.44 -18.10 4.79
CA GLY A 130 -6.19 -19.48 5.19
C GLY A 130 -7.17 -20.49 4.59
N VAL A 131 -8.45 -20.14 4.48
CA VAL A 131 -9.49 -21.01 3.89
C VAL A 131 -9.34 -21.15 2.38
N LEU A 132 -8.92 -20.07 1.69
CA LEU A 132 -8.78 -20.06 0.24
C LEU A 132 -7.53 -20.83 -0.26
N GLY A 133 -6.55 -21.00 0.61
CA GLY A 133 -5.28 -21.66 0.29
C GLY A 133 -4.23 -20.73 -0.34
N PRO A 134 -2.96 -21.18 -0.37
CA PRO A 134 -1.81 -20.37 -0.73
C PRO A 134 -1.66 -20.19 -2.25
N SER A 135 -2.21 -19.14 -2.81
CA SER A 135 -1.97 -18.71 -4.19
C SER A 135 -2.01 -17.19 -4.33
N LEU A 136 -1.36 -16.67 -5.37
CA LEU A 136 -1.34 -15.22 -5.63
C LEU A 136 -2.75 -14.66 -5.84
N GLY A 137 -3.59 -15.37 -6.60
CA GLY A 137 -4.98 -14.98 -6.85
C GLY A 137 -5.81 -14.93 -5.56
N ASN A 138 -5.64 -15.91 -4.68
CA ASN A 138 -6.36 -16.00 -3.41
C ASN A 138 -5.94 -14.89 -2.45
N VAL A 139 -4.65 -14.54 -2.39
CA VAL A 139 -4.16 -13.40 -1.60
C VAL A 139 -4.75 -12.09 -2.11
N ILE A 140 -4.70 -11.84 -3.43
CA ILE A 140 -5.30 -10.64 -4.03
C ILE A 140 -6.79 -10.58 -3.72
N PHE A 141 -7.52 -11.68 -3.90
CA PHE A 141 -8.95 -11.74 -3.62
C PHE A 141 -9.26 -11.49 -2.15
N ALA A 142 -8.59 -12.18 -1.22
CA ALA A 142 -8.81 -12.04 0.22
C ALA A 142 -8.55 -10.61 0.71
N LEU A 143 -7.46 -9.99 0.26
CA LEU A 143 -7.13 -8.62 0.63
C LEU A 143 -8.06 -7.60 -0.04
N SER A 144 -8.51 -7.85 -1.27
CA SER A 144 -9.42 -6.94 -1.98
C SER A 144 -10.82 -6.95 -1.39
N ILE A 145 -11.34 -8.13 -0.98
CA ILE A 145 -12.71 -8.24 -0.43
C ILE A 145 -12.88 -7.49 0.90
N LEU A 146 -11.79 -7.23 1.61
CA LEU A 146 -11.81 -6.44 2.85
C LEU A 146 -11.30 -5.01 2.63
N GLY A 147 -10.40 -4.82 1.66
CA GLY A 147 -9.74 -3.54 1.41
C GLY A 147 -10.70 -2.43 0.95
N TRP A 148 -11.74 -2.77 0.17
CA TRP A 148 -12.69 -1.78 -0.35
C TRP A 148 -13.56 -1.14 0.75
N VAL A 149 -13.71 -1.79 1.90
CA VAL A 149 -14.54 -1.31 3.02
C VAL A 149 -14.07 0.05 3.54
N GLY A 150 -12.74 0.22 3.68
CA GLY A 150 -12.15 1.49 4.12
C GLY A 150 -12.44 2.62 3.13
N PHE A 151 -12.32 2.35 1.84
CA PHE A 151 -12.63 3.32 0.78
C PHE A 151 -14.12 3.66 0.74
N ALA A 152 -15.01 2.67 0.95
CA ALA A 152 -16.46 2.91 0.98
C ALA A 152 -16.86 3.85 2.12
N ARG A 153 -16.34 3.62 3.32
CA ARG A 153 -16.62 4.49 4.48
C ARG A 153 -16.07 5.90 4.29
N LEU A 154 -14.83 6.02 3.80
CA LEU A 154 -14.23 7.32 3.52
C LEU A 154 -15.05 8.08 2.49
N THR A 155 -15.32 7.45 1.34
CA THR A 155 -16.06 8.09 0.24
C THR A 155 -17.45 8.52 0.68
N ARG A 156 -18.15 7.66 1.41
CA ARG A 156 -19.46 8.00 1.98
C ARG A 156 -19.40 9.23 2.88
N GLY A 157 -18.43 9.26 3.80
CA GLY A 157 -18.25 10.39 4.72
C GLY A 157 -17.98 11.71 3.99
N GLU A 158 -17.07 11.68 3.01
CA GLU A 158 -16.74 12.83 2.18
C GLU A 158 -17.93 13.30 1.34
N VAL A 159 -18.70 12.39 0.74
CA VAL A 159 -19.90 12.74 -0.03
C VAL A 159 -20.93 13.42 0.85
N LEU A 160 -21.19 12.90 2.04
CA LEU A 160 -22.11 13.52 3.00
C LEU A 160 -21.64 14.92 3.39
N ALA A 161 -20.35 15.10 3.70
CA ALA A 161 -19.80 16.39 4.04
C ALA A 161 -19.85 17.40 2.87
N LEU A 162 -19.56 16.94 1.64
CA LEU A 162 -19.58 17.79 0.45
C LEU A 162 -21.01 18.24 0.09
N LYS A 163 -22.04 17.41 0.30
CA LYS A 163 -23.45 17.78 0.05
C LYS A 163 -23.87 19.00 0.91
N GLU A 164 -23.28 19.15 2.09
CA GLU A 164 -23.58 20.28 3.00
C GLU A 164 -22.79 21.57 2.68
N ARG A 165 -21.80 21.52 1.78
CA ARG A 165 -21.00 22.68 1.41
C ARG A 165 -21.80 23.72 0.64
N GLU A 166 -21.52 25.01 0.89
CA GLU A 166 -22.21 26.14 0.29
C GLU A 166 -22.21 26.14 -1.25
N PHE A 167 -21.10 25.75 -1.87
CA PHE A 167 -21.00 25.69 -3.33
C PHE A 167 -21.93 24.63 -3.96
N VAL A 168 -22.20 23.52 -3.24
CA VAL A 168 -23.16 22.51 -3.67
C VAL A 168 -24.58 23.02 -3.48
N LYS A 169 -24.89 23.65 -2.34
CA LYS A 169 -26.19 24.27 -2.08
C LYS A 169 -26.50 25.37 -3.10
N ALA A 170 -25.51 26.20 -3.42
CA ALA A 170 -25.64 27.22 -4.46
C ALA A 170 -25.93 26.62 -5.84
N ALA A 171 -25.29 25.51 -6.22
CA ALA A 171 -25.56 24.82 -7.46
C ALA A 171 -27.00 24.28 -7.53
N VAL A 172 -27.55 23.79 -6.42
CA VAL A 172 -28.96 23.38 -6.31
C VAL A 172 -29.90 24.57 -6.54
N VAL A 173 -29.64 25.71 -5.89
CA VAL A 173 -30.45 26.94 -6.02
C VAL A 173 -30.48 27.45 -7.48
N VAL A 174 -29.39 27.36 -8.21
CA VAL A 174 -29.28 27.72 -9.63
C VAL A 174 -29.94 26.68 -10.57
N GLY A 175 -30.47 25.58 -10.01
CA GLY A 175 -31.20 24.55 -10.77
C GLY A 175 -30.32 23.46 -11.40
N ALA A 176 -29.11 23.23 -10.88
CA ALA A 176 -28.29 22.13 -11.34
C ALA A 176 -28.94 20.79 -10.98
N GLY A 177 -29.10 19.93 -11.99
CA GLY A 177 -29.66 18.58 -11.79
C GLY A 177 -28.72 17.66 -10.96
N PRO A 178 -29.27 16.60 -10.32
CA PRO A 178 -28.53 15.74 -9.40
C PRO A 178 -27.29 15.09 -10.03
N VAL A 179 -27.38 14.62 -11.26
CA VAL A 179 -26.22 14.02 -11.97
C VAL A 179 -25.11 15.06 -12.20
N ARG A 180 -25.47 16.31 -12.53
CA ARG A 180 -24.49 17.39 -12.69
C ARG A 180 -23.78 17.71 -11.36
N ILE A 181 -24.52 17.74 -10.25
CA ILE A 181 -23.98 17.95 -8.91
C ILE A 181 -23.01 16.81 -8.57
N ALA A 182 -23.43 15.57 -8.75
CA ALA A 182 -22.63 14.38 -8.50
C ALA A 182 -21.29 14.42 -9.26
N LEU A 183 -21.32 14.59 -10.58
CA LEU A 183 -20.14 14.43 -11.43
C LEU A 183 -19.26 15.69 -11.48
N LYS A 184 -19.82 16.90 -11.37
CA LYS A 184 -19.05 18.16 -11.51
C LYS A 184 -18.68 18.80 -10.18
N HIS A 185 -19.45 18.56 -9.14
CA HIS A 185 -19.25 19.26 -7.86
C HIS A 185 -18.77 18.32 -6.73
N ILE A 186 -19.19 17.06 -6.71
CA ILE A 186 -18.79 16.12 -5.63
C ILE A 186 -17.61 15.26 -6.07
N LEU A 187 -17.73 14.50 -7.15
CA LEU A 187 -16.74 13.53 -7.59
C LEU A 187 -15.30 14.09 -7.71
N PRO A 188 -15.07 15.29 -8.31
CA PRO A 188 -13.72 15.84 -8.42
C PRO A 188 -13.08 16.18 -7.05
N ASN A 189 -13.89 16.50 -6.05
CA ASN A 189 -13.41 16.82 -4.71
C ASN A 189 -13.03 15.58 -3.88
N LEU A 190 -13.40 14.38 -4.33
CA LEU A 190 -13.01 13.12 -3.70
C LEU A 190 -11.59 12.67 -4.06
N ILE A 191 -11.03 13.17 -5.17
CA ILE A 191 -9.72 12.73 -5.69
C ILE A 191 -8.62 12.92 -4.65
N GLY A 192 -8.59 14.04 -3.96
CA GLY A 192 -7.60 14.33 -2.91
C GLY A 192 -7.65 13.32 -1.76
N PRO A 193 -8.75 13.23 -1.01
CA PRO A 193 -8.89 12.28 0.09
C PRO A 193 -8.67 10.81 -0.33
N LEU A 194 -9.19 10.41 -1.49
CA LEU A 194 -9.02 9.06 -2.03
C LEU A 194 -7.57 8.76 -2.42
N GLY A 195 -6.86 9.72 -3.01
CA GLY A 195 -5.45 9.58 -3.34
C GLY A 195 -4.58 9.40 -2.11
N VAL A 196 -4.82 10.17 -1.06
CA VAL A 196 -4.13 10.03 0.24
C VAL A 196 -4.42 8.65 0.85
N GLN A 197 -5.69 8.25 0.90
CA GLN A 197 -6.07 6.94 1.41
C GLN A 197 -5.43 5.80 0.61
N ALA A 198 -5.37 5.92 -0.72
CA ALA A 198 -4.76 4.90 -1.58
C ALA A 198 -3.27 4.71 -1.26
N THR A 199 -2.53 5.79 -1.01
CA THR A 199 -1.11 5.72 -0.66
C THR A 199 -0.90 4.89 0.61
N PHE A 200 -1.60 5.23 1.69
CA PHE A 200 -1.51 4.48 2.95
C PHE A 200 -1.99 3.04 2.80
N SER A 201 -3.03 2.82 1.99
CA SER A 201 -3.55 1.47 1.73
C SER A 201 -2.56 0.58 0.99
N VAL A 202 -1.73 1.13 0.07
CA VAL A 202 -0.66 0.34 -0.59
C VAL A 202 0.36 -0.14 0.43
N ALA A 203 0.83 0.73 1.33
CA ALA A 203 1.76 0.35 2.40
C ALA A 203 1.17 -0.73 3.31
N ALA A 204 -0.08 -0.55 3.76
CA ALA A 204 -0.77 -1.51 4.60
C ALA A 204 -0.99 -2.86 3.89
N THR A 205 -1.30 -2.85 2.60
CA THR A 205 -1.52 -4.07 1.80
C THR A 205 -0.22 -4.84 1.59
N ILE A 206 0.91 -4.16 1.31
CA ILE A 206 2.23 -4.81 1.20
C ILE A 206 2.60 -5.47 2.53
N LEU A 207 2.37 -4.80 3.65
CA LEU A 207 2.61 -5.36 4.97
C LEU A 207 1.70 -6.57 5.27
N ALA A 208 0.41 -6.50 4.90
CA ALA A 208 -0.54 -7.59 5.06
C ALA A 208 -0.18 -8.79 4.18
N GLU A 209 0.18 -8.57 2.91
CA GLU A 209 0.69 -9.63 2.01
C GLU A 209 1.92 -10.29 2.60
N SER A 210 2.91 -9.49 3.02
CA SER A 210 4.15 -9.99 3.61
C SER A 210 3.89 -10.80 4.89
N SER A 211 2.91 -10.39 5.70
CA SER A 211 2.50 -11.14 6.89
C SER A 211 1.84 -12.48 6.54
N LEU A 212 0.95 -12.49 5.52
CA LEU A 212 0.34 -13.74 5.04
C LEU A 212 1.38 -14.69 4.46
N SER A 213 2.29 -14.17 3.64
CA SER A 213 3.39 -14.95 3.05
C SER A 213 4.36 -15.47 4.12
N PHE A 214 4.64 -14.68 5.15
CA PHE A 214 5.45 -15.08 6.31
C PHE A 214 4.81 -16.26 7.07
N LEU A 215 3.48 -16.27 7.20
CA LEU A 215 2.72 -17.36 7.83
C LEU A 215 2.50 -18.57 6.92
N GLY A 216 3.04 -18.58 5.69
CA GLY A 216 2.88 -19.66 4.73
C GLY A 216 1.54 -19.65 3.98
N LEU A 217 0.75 -18.59 4.13
CA LEU A 217 -0.55 -18.40 3.44
C LEU A 217 -0.41 -17.60 2.13
N GLY A 218 0.80 -17.15 1.79
CA GLY A 218 1.12 -16.48 0.54
C GLY A 218 1.32 -17.45 -0.64
N PRO A 219 1.59 -16.91 -1.85
CA PRO A 219 1.88 -17.71 -3.02
C PRO A 219 3.14 -18.57 -2.79
N GLN A 220 3.07 -19.86 -3.17
CA GLN A 220 4.19 -20.80 -3.05
C GLN A 220 4.98 -20.91 -4.36
N GLU A 221 4.38 -20.50 -5.47
CA GLU A 221 4.93 -20.66 -6.82
C GLU A 221 5.93 -19.57 -7.19
N VAL A 222 5.89 -18.43 -6.48
CA VAL A 222 6.73 -17.26 -6.76
C VAL A 222 7.30 -16.70 -5.46
N PRO A 223 8.55 -16.20 -5.46
CA PRO A 223 9.12 -15.58 -4.28
C PRO A 223 8.35 -14.31 -3.91
N THR A 224 8.18 -14.07 -2.61
CA THR A 224 7.70 -12.80 -2.03
C THR A 224 8.63 -12.39 -0.91
N TRP A 225 8.68 -11.11 -0.58
CA TRP A 225 9.50 -10.65 0.53
C TRP A 225 9.14 -11.33 1.86
N GLY A 226 7.84 -11.53 2.12
CA GLY A 226 7.37 -12.20 3.33
C GLY A 226 7.78 -13.67 3.42
N ALA A 227 7.73 -14.41 2.29
CA ALA A 227 8.15 -15.80 2.24
C ALA A 227 9.68 -15.97 2.44
N ILE A 228 10.48 -15.06 1.84
CA ILE A 228 11.95 -15.06 2.03
C ILE A 228 12.28 -14.72 3.48
N LEU A 229 11.60 -13.74 4.07
CA LEU A 229 11.76 -13.37 5.48
C LEU A 229 11.45 -14.55 6.41
N SER A 230 10.34 -15.27 6.17
CA SER A 230 9.95 -16.45 6.95
C SER A 230 11.04 -17.52 6.95
N GLN A 231 11.58 -17.83 5.78
CA GLN A 231 12.69 -18.78 5.65
C GLN A 231 13.95 -18.30 6.35
N GLY A 232 14.22 -17.00 6.33
CA GLY A 232 15.41 -16.40 6.94
C GLY A 232 15.39 -16.43 8.49
N VAL A 233 14.21 -16.35 9.09
CA VAL A 233 14.07 -16.35 10.57
C VAL A 233 14.54 -17.66 11.18
N ASP A 234 14.36 -18.79 10.51
CA ASP A 234 14.83 -20.11 10.99
C ASP A 234 16.36 -20.17 11.11
N TYR A 235 17.07 -19.34 10.37
CA TYR A 235 18.53 -19.31 10.31
C TYR A 235 19.16 -18.05 10.92
N LEU A 236 18.39 -17.28 11.71
CA LEU A 236 18.79 -15.97 12.21
C LEU A 236 20.14 -15.98 12.96
N LEU A 237 20.43 -17.06 13.67
CA LEU A 237 21.68 -17.21 14.44
C LEU A 237 22.92 -17.50 13.58
N PHE A 238 22.75 -18.07 12.39
CA PHE A 238 23.84 -18.52 11.52
C PHE A 238 23.96 -17.68 10.27
N ALA A 239 22.83 -17.23 9.71
CA ALA A 239 22.73 -16.48 8.48
C ALA A 239 21.74 -15.30 8.62
N PRO A 240 22.03 -14.28 9.46
CA PRO A 240 21.12 -13.18 9.76
C PRO A 240 20.76 -12.35 8.52
N HIS A 241 21.60 -12.36 7.49
CA HIS A 241 21.37 -11.65 6.23
C HIS A 241 20.08 -12.11 5.52
N LEU A 242 19.67 -13.38 5.70
CA LEU A 242 18.45 -13.94 5.10
C LEU A 242 17.17 -13.29 5.61
N ALA A 243 17.13 -12.88 6.88
CA ALA A 243 16.00 -12.15 7.44
C ALA A 243 16.17 -10.63 7.30
N PHE A 244 17.41 -10.12 7.43
CA PHE A 244 17.71 -8.70 7.43
C PHE A 244 17.33 -8.02 6.11
N PHE A 245 17.75 -8.54 4.96
CA PHE A 245 17.56 -7.87 3.67
C PHE A 245 16.08 -7.84 3.21
N PRO A 246 15.30 -8.93 3.27
CA PRO A 246 13.88 -8.85 2.93
C PRO A 246 13.08 -7.99 3.93
N GLY A 247 13.41 -8.07 5.24
CA GLY A 247 12.83 -7.20 6.25
C GLY A 247 13.12 -5.72 5.99
N LEU A 248 14.35 -5.39 5.59
CA LEU A 248 14.75 -4.04 5.21
C LEU A 248 13.99 -3.56 3.96
N ALA A 249 13.82 -4.42 2.94
CA ALA A 249 13.06 -4.08 1.74
C ALA A 249 11.60 -3.75 2.06
N ILE A 250 10.93 -4.56 2.88
CA ILE A 250 9.56 -4.30 3.37
C ILE A 250 9.52 -2.98 4.14
N MET A 251 10.41 -2.79 5.12
CA MET A 251 10.46 -1.60 5.97
C MET A 251 10.66 -0.33 5.15
N LEU A 252 11.64 -0.31 4.23
CA LEU A 252 11.92 0.85 3.40
C LEU A 252 10.77 1.18 2.44
N THR A 253 10.12 0.16 1.89
CA THR A 253 8.96 0.34 1.01
C THR A 253 7.79 0.95 1.79
N VAL A 254 7.42 0.35 2.92
CA VAL A 254 6.30 0.82 3.75
C VAL A 254 6.57 2.24 4.28
N LEU A 255 7.77 2.49 4.80
CA LEU A 255 8.16 3.82 5.31
C LEU A 255 8.12 4.85 4.18
N GLY A 256 8.74 4.54 3.04
CA GLY A 256 8.80 5.46 1.90
C GLY A 256 7.40 5.82 1.37
N ILE A 257 6.52 4.84 1.22
CA ILE A 257 5.14 5.08 0.77
C ILE A 257 4.37 5.94 1.79
N ASN A 258 4.53 5.69 3.10
CA ASN A 258 3.87 6.48 4.14
C ASN A 258 4.36 7.94 4.13
N VAL A 259 5.67 8.17 3.99
CA VAL A 259 6.23 9.54 3.88
C VAL A 259 5.66 10.28 2.67
N LEU A 260 5.56 9.61 1.51
CA LEU A 260 4.94 10.22 0.32
C LEU A 260 3.44 10.46 0.51
N GLY A 261 2.75 9.57 1.23
CA GLY A 261 1.34 9.73 1.59
C GLY A 261 1.09 10.95 2.47
N ASP A 262 1.96 11.19 3.47
CA ASP A 262 1.89 12.36 4.34
C ASP A 262 2.13 13.66 3.55
N GLU A 263 3.13 13.68 2.65
CA GLU A 263 3.38 14.85 1.79
C GLU A 263 2.18 15.12 0.86
N LEU A 264 1.58 14.06 0.30
CA LEU A 264 0.38 14.18 -0.53
C LEU A 264 -0.79 14.77 0.28
N ARG A 265 -0.99 14.30 1.51
CA ARG A 265 -2.00 14.82 2.44
C ARG A 265 -1.81 16.31 2.70
N LEU A 266 -0.58 16.75 2.98
CA LEU A 266 -0.26 18.17 3.22
C LEU A 266 -0.54 19.04 1.99
N ARG A 267 -0.40 18.52 0.78
CA ARG A 267 -0.71 19.24 -0.46
C ARG A 267 -2.21 19.40 -0.69
N PHE A 268 -3.00 18.41 -0.32
CA PHE A 268 -4.47 18.44 -0.49
C PHE A 268 -5.21 19.08 0.69
N ASP A 269 -4.53 19.39 1.83
CA ASP A 269 -5.12 20.12 2.96
C ASP A 269 -4.77 21.62 2.92
N PRO A 270 -5.61 22.48 2.30
CA PRO A 270 -5.33 23.91 2.17
C PRO A 270 -5.50 24.67 3.49
N LEU A 271 -6.14 24.10 4.52
CA LEU A 271 -6.42 24.77 5.79
C LEU A 271 -5.24 24.64 6.77
N GLY A 272 -4.49 23.54 6.73
CA GLY A 272 -3.28 23.35 7.53
C GLY A 272 -2.21 24.40 7.23
N ARG A 273 -2.06 24.80 5.96
CA ARG A 273 -1.12 25.87 5.55
C ARG A 273 -1.47 27.27 6.05
N ARG A 274 -2.74 27.57 6.34
CA ARG A 274 -3.14 28.89 6.87
C ARG A 274 -2.89 29.04 8.37
N GLY A 275 -2.97 27.96 9.14
CA GLY A 275 -2.67 27.96 10.57
C GLY A 275 -1.19 28.20 10.90
N GLU A 276 -0.28 27.77 10.05
CA GLU A 276 1.17 27.98 10.22
C GLU A 276 1.66 29.35 9.73
N ARG A 277 0.96 30.00 8.80
CA ARG A 277 1.29 31.36 8.33
C ARG A 277 0.76 32.48 9.23
N GLY A 278 -0.13 32.18 10.17
CA GLY A 278 -0.77 33.11 11.07
C GLY A 278 -0.23 33.13 12.50
N ARG A 279 0.81 32.35 12.80
CA ARG A 279 1.54 32.36 14.07
C ARG A 279 3.04 32.67 13.78
#